data_dd34fc68122fbeab65dc3d9345d0291c
#
_entry.id   dd34fc68122fbeab65dc3d9345d0291c
#
_cell.length_a   1.000
_cell.length_b   1.000
_cell.length_c   1.000
_cell.angle_alpha   90.00
_cell.angle_beta   90.00
_cell.angle_gamma   90.00
#
_symmetry.space_group_name_H-M   'P 1'
#
loop_
_entity.id
_entity.type
_entity.pdbx_description
1 polymer ?
#
loop_
_entity_poly.entity_id
_entity_poly.type
_entity_poly.pdbx_seq_one_letter_code
_entity_poly.pdbx_strand_id
1 'polypeptide(L)'
;MTIPEQRVASAGGRAQAIARFLIPKIVQCLFVIWATYTVAFLLIHALPGDPILAALSLRGGDATTTDPAQLAALRERYGLDGPVWQQYIVNFVALFRGDLGISIATGQPVAEMIGRAFPNTAAVAVFALVVGFVAALAFTVWAYVARPAWMRAFVTQIPPLGIAIPAFLSGLVLISVFSFGLGWFPASGTNGFVSVVLPGITLALPTGAIFFQVFSAAVFDAGASPFVFTANAKGLAQRTVVVRHVLRNALLPSITIIGLQIGYLAGGTAVVETVFSRDGIGRLTVDAVLARDVNVVLGVVVVVATVYAIVTLIVDGLYGVIDPRTRTRLVGRKAGAR
;
A
#
# COMPACT_ATOMS: atom_id res chain seq x y z
N MET A 1 14.67 52.41 -12.01
CA MET A 1 14.84 51.07 -11.40
C MET A 1 13.47 50.72 -10.77
N THR A 2 12.54 50.21 -11.55
CA THR A 2 11.15 49.93 -11.13
C THR A 2 11.11 48.52 -10.55
N ILE A 3 10.78 48.44 -9.27
CA ILE A 3 10.55 47.17 -8.55
C ILE A 3 9.27 46.52 -9.11
N PRO A 4 9.30 45.30 -9.60
CA PRO A 4 8.07 44.64 -10.10
C PRO A 4 7.17 44.35 -8.92
N GLU A 5 5.96 44.93 -8.93
CA GLU A 5 4.88 44.65 -8.01
C GLU A 5 4.59 43.14 -8.02
N GLN A 6 4.81 42.48 -6.90
CA GLN A 6 4.38 41.13 -6.64
C GLN A 6 2.85 41.13 -6.65
N ARG A 7 2.22 40.74 -7.77
CA ARG A 7 0.78 40.49 -7.86
C ARG A 7 0.41 39.42 -6.84
N VAL A 8 -0.21 39.87 -5.75
CA VAL A 8 -0.90 38.99 -4.79
C VAL A 8 -1.96 38.21 -5.57
N ALA A 9 -1.74 36.92 -5.73
CA ALA A 9 -2.69 36.04 -6.42
C ALA A 9 -4.04 36.12 -5.71
N SER A 10 -5.07 36.58 -6.41
CA SER A 10 -6.44 36.68 -5.90
C SER A 10 -6.93 35.31 -5.42
N ALA A 11 -7.77 35.27 -4.38
CA ALA A 11 -8.31 34.04 -3.80
C ALA A 11 -8.93 33.09 -4.88
N GLY A 12 -9.54 33.65 -5.93
CA GLY A 12 -10.04 32.90 -7.08
C GLY A 12 -8.97 32.19 -7.92
N GLY A 13 -7.75 32.78 -8.03
CA GLY A 13 -6.65 32.14 -8.74
C GLY A 13 -6.07 30.93 -7.99
N ARG A 14 -6.10 30.96 -6.65
CA ARG A 14 -5.70 29.81 -5.82
C ARG A 14 -6.68 28.65 -5.91
N ALA A 15 -7.99 28.93 -5.84
CA ALA A 15 -9.04 27.91 -5.99
C ALA A 15 -8.97 27.22 -7.36
N GLN A 16 -8.78 27.97 -8.45
CA GLN A 16 -8.61 27.41 -9.79
C GLN A 16 -7.34 26.56 -9.93
N ALA A 17 -6.24 26.94 -9.31
CA ALA A 17 -5.00 26.14 -9.34
C ALA A 17 -5.16 24.83 -8.58
N ILE A 18 -5.82 24.85 -7.41
CA ILE A 18 -6.14 23.66 -6.62
C ILE A 18 -7.08 22.73 -7.39
N ALA A 19 -8.16 23.26 -7.98
CA ALA A 19 -9.10 22.47 -8.77
C ALA A 19 -8.43 21.81 -9.99
N ARG A 20 -7.56 22.52 -10.70
CA ARG A 20 -6.79 21.97 -11.84
C ARG A 20 -5.82 20.86 -11.42
N PHE A 21 -5.35 20.86 -10.19
CA PHE A 21 -4.51 19.80 -9.67
C PHE A 21 -5.34 18.61 -9.18
N LEU A 22 -6.42 18.85 -8.42
CA LEU A 22 -7.22 17.81 -7.79
C LEU A 22 -8.13 17.06 -8.77
N ILE A 23 -8.76 17.74 -9.73
CA ILE A 23 -9.71 17.09 -10.65
C ILE A 23 -9.07 15.93 -11.43
N PRO A 24 -7.91 16.08 -12.10
CA PRO A 24 -7.28 14.95 -12.80
C PRO A 24 -6.90 13.80 -11.86
N LYS A 25 -6.51 14.10 -10.61
CA LYS A 25 -6.17 13.10 -9.61
C LYS A 25 -7.38 12.32 -9.13
N ILE A 26 -8.49 13.01 -8.87
CA ILE A 26 -9.76 12.37 -8.50
C ILE A 26 -10.25 11.48 -9.65
N VAL A 27 -10.20 11.96 -10.90
CA VAL A 27 -10.57 11.15 -12.07
C VAL A 27 -9.66 9.92 -12.18
N GLN A 28 -8.37 10.07 -11.98
CA GLN A 28 -7.41 8.94 -11.95
C GLN A 28 -7.76 7.94 -10.84
N CYS A 29 -8.07 8.41 -9.63
CA CYS A 29 -8.47 7.55 -8.52
C CYS A 29 -9.76 6.77 -8.84
N LEU A 30 -10.77 7.44 -9.36
CA LEU A 30 -12.04 6.81 -9.76
C LEU A 30 -11.82 5.79 -10.88
N PHE A 31 -10.98 6.11 -11.85
CA PHE A 31 -10.61 5.18 -12.92
C PHE A 31 -9.89 3.94 -12.38
N VAL A 32 -8.94 4.10 -11.44
CA VAL A 32 -8.23 2.98 -10.82
C VAL A 32 -9.20 2.09 -10.06
N ILE A 33 -10.10 2.66 -9.25
CA ILE A 33 -11.11 1.88 -8.52
C ILE A 33 -12.01 1.12 -9.49
N TRP A 34 -12.53 1.79 -10.54
CA TRP A 34 -13.35 1.16 -11.56
C TRP A 34 -12.60 0.04 -12.31
N ALA A 35 -11.37 0.31 -12.76
CA ALA A 35 -10.56 -0.68 -13.49
C ALA A 35 -10.24 -1.90 -12.62
N THR A 36 -9.86 -1.68 -11.36
CA THR A 36 -9.54 -2.76 -10.42
C THR A 36 -10.77 -3.61 -10.10
N TYR A 37 -11.94 -2.96 -9.87
CA TYR A 37 -13.22 -3.65 -9.72
C TYR A 37 -13.57 -4.49 -10.94
N THR A 38 -13.44 -3.91 -12.14
CA THR A 38 -13.76 -4.60 -13.41
C THR A 38 -12.87 -5.81 -13.62
N VAL A 39 -11.56 -5.66 -13.41
CA VAL A 39 -10.61 -6.78 -13.52
C VAL A 39 -10.93 -7.87 -12.51
N ALA A 40 -11.17 -7.53 -11.26
CA ALA A 40 -11.51 -8.49 -10.21
C ALA A 40 -12.83 -9.22 -10.53
N PHE A 41 -13.86 -8.48 -10.98
CA PHE A 41 -15.13 -9.07 -11.40
C PHE A 41 -14.94 -10.07 -12.53
N LEU A 42 -14.19 -9.70 -13.57
CA LEU A 42 -13.93 -10.60 -14.71
C LEU A 42 -13.12 -11.83 -14.27
N LEU A 43 -12.10 -11.66 -13.43
CA LEU A 43 -11.27 -12.77 -12.96
C LEU A 43 -12.07 -13.78 -12.14
N ILE A 44 -12.90 -13.31 -11.19
CA ILE A 44 -13.68 -14.22 -10.34
C ILE A 44 -14.75 -14.98 -11.15
N HIS A 45 -15.34 -14.33 -12.16
CA HIS A 45 -16.32 -14.99 -13.05
C HIS A 45 -15.67 -15.89 -14.11
N ALA A 46 -14.39 -15.70 -14.40
CA ALA A 46 -13.64 -16.60 -15.29
C ALA A 46 -13.24 -17.92 -14.61
N LEU A 47 -13.29 -17.98 -13.27
CA LEU A 47 -13.00 -19.21 -12.54
C LEU A 47 -14.11 -20.25 -12.79
N PRO A 48 -13.77 -21.47 -13.21
CA PRO A 48 -14.77 -22.50 -13.48
C PRO A 48 -15.47 -22.96 -12.19
N GLY A 49 -16.83 -23.07 -12.20
CA GLY A 49 -17.69 -23.56 -11.12
C GLY A 49 -18.68 -22.53 -10.59
N ASP A 50 -19.69 -22.99 -9.88
CA ASP A 50 -20.78 -22.19 -9.31
C ASP A 50 -20.43 -21.74 -7.90
N PRO A 51 -20.45 -20.42 -7.58
CA PRO A 51 -20.19 -19.89 -6.25
C PRO A 51 -21.11 -20.45 -5.16
N ILE A 52 -22.40 -20.68 -5.48
CA ILE A 52 -23.37 -21.23 -4.53
C ILE A 52 -23.03 -22.68 -4.16
N LEU A 53 -22.67 -23.49 -5.17
CA LEU A 53 -22.29 -24.89 -4.92
C LEU A 53 -20.99 -24.97 -4.10
N ALA A 54 -20.01 -24.08 -4.39
CA ALA A 54 -18.80 -23.98 -3.59
C ALA A 54 -19.10 -23.63 -2.13
N ALA A 55 -19.96 -22.64 -1.89
CA ALA A 55 -20.37 -22.24 -0.55
C ALA A 55 -21.15 -23.32 0.21
N LEU A 56 -22.02 -24.06 -0.47
CA LEU A 56 -22.74 -25.19 0.11
C LEU A 56 -21.81 -26.31 0.53
N SER A 57 -20.84 -26.66 -0.32
CA SER A 57 -19.81 -27.67 -0.01
C SER A 57 -18.99 -27.30 1.23
N LEU A 58 -18.63 -26.03 1.38
CA LEU A 58 -17.91 -25.52 2.56
C LEU A 58 -18.74 -25.60 3.85
N ARG A 59 -20.07 -25.52 3.75
CA ARG A 59 -21.01 -25.66 4.88
C ARG A 59 -21.39 -27.12 5.19
N GLY A 60 -20.76 -28.08 4.50
CA GLY A 60 -21.06 -29.50 4.67
C GLY A 60 -22.35 -29.96 3.99
N GLY A 61 -22.93 -29.13 3.10
CA GLY A 61 -24.05 -29.49 2.24
C GLY A 61 -23.59 -30.26 1.00
N ASP A 62 -24.42 -31.19 0.56
CA ASP A 62 -24.19 -31.91 -0.70
C ASP A 62 -24.95 -31.20 -1.82
N ALA A 63 -24.21 -30.71 -2.80
CA ALA A 63 -24.75 -30.02 -3.98
C ALA A 63 -25.71 -30.93 -4.80
N THR A 64 -25.56 -32.24 -4.70
CA THR A 64 -26.36 -33.19 -5.43
C THR A 64 -27.73 -33.47 -4.78
N THR A 65 -27.86 -33.16 -3.48
CA THR A 65 -29.09 -33.42 -2.71
C THR A 65 -29.88 -32.13 -2.43
N THR A 66 -29.37 -30.98 -2.81
CA THR A 66 -30.02 -29.66 -2.56
C THR A 66 -31.16 -29.45 -3.60
N ASP A 67 -32.34 -29.10 -3.10
CA ASP A 67 -33.52 -28.79 -3.91
C ASP A 67 -33.23 -27.66 -4.90
N PRO A 68 -33.52 -27.82 -6.22
CA PRO A 68 -33.38 -26.74 -7.22
C PRO A 68 -34.08 -25.44 -6.82
N ALA A 69 -35.19 -25.49 -6.12
CA ALA A 69 -35.90 -24.30 -5.62
C ALA A 69 -35.10 -23.56 -4.55
N GLN A 70 -34.39 -24.26 -3.68
CA GLN A 70 -33.48 -23.65 -2.67
C GLN A 70 -32.26 -23.02 -3.35
N LEU A 71 -31.72 -23.66 -4.38
CA LEU A 71 -30.60 -23.09 -5.15
C LEU A 71 -31.03 -21.79 -5.85
N ALA A 72 -32.23 -21.74 -6.44
CA ALA A 72 -32.76 -20.55 -7.08
C ALA A 72 -32.94 -19.40 -6.06
N ALA A 73 -33.53 -19.67 -4.91
CA ALA A 73 -33.70 -18.70 -3.85
C ALA A 73 -32.37 -18.17 -3.29
N LEU A 74 -31.34 -19.02 -3.21
CA LEU A 74 -29.99 -18.59 -2.83
C LEU A 74 -29.35 -17.68 -3.90
N ARG A 75 -29.51 -17.99 -5.19
CA ARG A 75 -29.00 -17.14 -6.28
C ARG A 75 -29.64 -15.77 -6.25
N GLU A 76 -30.96 -15.70 -6.08
CA GLU A 76 -31.67 -14.43 -5.93
C GLU A 76 -31.18 -13.64 -4.71
N ARG A 77 -31.06 -14.31 -3.55
CA ARG A 77 -30.62 -13.68 -2.30
C ARG A 77 -29.23 -13.06 -2.38
N TYR A 78 -28.30 -13.69 -3.13
CA TYR A 78 -26.92 -13.24 -3.26
C TYR A 78 -26.67 -12.40 -4.52
N GLY A 79 -27.74 -12.09 -5.30
CA GLY A 79 -27.64 -11.26 -6.50
C GLY A 79 -26.90 -11.96 -7.66
N LEU A 80 -26.88 -13.28 -7.66
CA LEU A 80 -26.29 -14.12 -8.71
C LEU A 80 -27.34 -14.58 -9.74
N ASP A 81 -28.56 -14.08 -9.62
CA ASP A 81 -29.63 -14.32 -10.56
C ASP A 81 -29.49 -13.34 -11.75
N GLY A 82 -29.63 -13.85 -12.94
CA GLY A 82 -29.55 -13.07 -14.16
C GLY A 82 -28.17 -13.05 -14.86
N PRO A 83 -28.07 -12.37 -16.00
CA PRO A 83 -26.86 -12.37 -16.82
C PRO A 83 -25.71 -11.60 -16.14
N VAL A 84 -24.47 -12.02 -16.41
CA VAL A 84 -23.24 -11.50 -15.77
C VAL A 84 -23.11 -9.97 -15.89
N TRP A 85 -23.49 -9.38 -17.03
CA TRP A 85 -23.46 -7.92 -17.20
C TRP A 85 -24.40 -7.18 -16.25
N GLN A 86 -25.57 -7.78 -15.93
CA GLN A 86 -26.52 -7.20 -14.97
C GLN A 86 -25.95 -7.28 -13.55
N GLN A 87 -25.36 -8.42 -13.16
CA GLN A 87 -24.66 -8.57 -11.88
C GLN A 87 -23.56 -7.53 -11.74
N TYR A 88 -22.77 -7.28 -12.81
CA TYR A 88 -21.74 -6.26 -12.81
C TYR A 88 -22.29 -4.88 -12.49
N ILE A 89 -23.36 -4.45 -13.19
CA ILE A 89 -23.94 -3.12 -13.01
C ILE A 89 -24.58 -2.98 -11.63
N VAL A 90 -25.36 -3.96 -11.20
CA VAL A 90 -26.07 -3.92 -9.90
C VAL A 90 -25.06 -3.83 -8.77
N ASN A 91 -24.06 -4.71 -8.74
CA ASN A 91 -23.02 -4.70 -7.72
C ASN A 91 -22.18 -3.40 -7.77
N PHE A 92 -21.84 -2.91 -8.96
CA PHE A 92 -21.10 -1.65 -9.10
C PHE A 92 -21.88 -0.45 -8.59
N VAL A 93 -23.18 -0.36 -8.87
CA VAL A 93 -24.05 0.72 -8.37
C VAL A 93 -24.24 0.62 -6.86
N ALA A 94 -24.34 -0.58 -6.30
CA ALA A 94 -24.46 -0.80 -4.86
C ALA A 94 -23.25 -0.24 -4.09
N LEU A 95 -22.04 -0.29 -4.66
CA LEU A 95 -20.83 0.28 -4.05
C LEU A 95 -20.95 1.78 -3.78
N PHE A 96 -21.63 2.55 -4.64
CA PHE A 96 -21.83 3.99 -4.41
C PHE A 96 -22.79 4.28 -3.25
N ARG A 97 -23.56 3.27 -2.81
CA ARG A 97 -24.43 3.35 -1.63
C ARG A 97 -23.74 2.81 -0.37
N GLY A 98 -22.48 2.38 -0.49
CA GLY A 98 -21.73 1.72 0.60
C GLY A 98 -22.19 0.28 0.88
N ASP A 99 -23.00 -0.29 0.00
CA ASP A 99 -23.44 -1.69 0.12
C ASP A 99 -22.42 -2.60 -0.58
N LEU A 100 -21.71 -3.37 0.23
CA LEU A 100 -20.73 -4.36 -0.21
C LEU A 100 -21.35 -5.77 -0.32
N GLY A 101 -22.63 -5.91 -0.04
CA GLY A 101 -23.35 -7.17 -0.07
C GLY A 101 -23.08 -8.08 1.13
N ILE A 102 -23.49 -9.33 0.98
CA ILE A 102 -23.40 -10.39 1.99
C ILE A 102 -22.49 -11.50 1.45
N SER A 103 -21.60 -12.02 2.29
CA SER A 103 -20.74 -13.16 1.98
C SER A 103 -21.56 -14.38 1.62
N ILE A 104 -21.28 -14.99 0.50
CA ILE A 104 -21.94 -16.22 0.03
C ILE A 104 -21.50 -17.40 0.92
N ALA A 105 -20.23 -17.43 1.31
CA ALA A 105 -19.66 -18.51 2.11
C ALA A 105 -20.11 -18.48 3.57
N THR A 106 -20.19 -17.31 4.20
CA THR A 106 -20.47 -17.18 5.65
C THR A 106 -21.85 -16.64 5.99
N GLY A 107 -22.49 -15.91 5.05
CA GLY A 107 -23.76 -15.21 5.29
C GLY A 107 -23.63 -13.92 6.09
N GLN A 108 -22.38 -13.47 6.37
CA GLN A 108 -22.12 -12.23 7.12
C GLN A 108 -22.07 -11.01 6.18
N PRO A 109 -22.41 -9.79 6.65
CA PRO A 109 -22.20 -8.57 5.88
C PRO A 109 -20.72 -8.36 5.57
N VAL A 110 -20.39 -8.16 4.29
CA VAL A 110 -19.00 -7.97 3.83
C VAL A 110 -18.34 -6.77 4.50
N ALA A 111 -19.10 -5.69 4.70
CA ALA A 111 -18.61 -4.48 5.38
C ALA A 111 -18.10 -4.78 6.79
N GLU A 112 -18.78 -5.64 7.56
CA GLU A 112 -18.35 -6.04 8.90
C GLU A 112 -17.08 -6.90 8.86
N MET A 113 -17.02 -7.86 7.91
CA MET A 113 -15.84 -8.72 7.75
C MET A 113 -14.59 -7.87 7.45
N ILE A 114 -14.70 -6.93 6.52
CA ILE A 114 -13.63 -5.98 6.18
C ILE A 114 -13.30 -5.08 7.37
N GLY A 115 -14.32 -4.55 8.06
CA GLY A 115 -14.14 -3.68 9.23
C GLY A 115 -13.38 -4.35 10.38
N ARG A 116 -13.55 -5.66 10.59
CA ARG A 116 -12.79 -6.44 11.57
C ARG A 116 -11.37 -6.76 11.12
N ALA A 117 -11.17 -7.03 9.83
CA ALA A 117 -9.88 -7.42 9.26
C ALA A 117 -8.95 -6.21 9.03
N PHE A 118 -9.50 -5.06 8.65
CA PHE A 118 -8.73 -3.87 8.26
C PHE A 118 -7.74 -3.37 9.33
N PRO A 119 -8.11 -3.23 10.62
CA PRO A 119 -7.17 -2.76 11.64
C PRO A 119 -5.95 -3.67 11.79
N ASN A 120 -6.13 -5.00 11.64
CA ASN A 120 -5.04 -5.97 11.75
C ASN A 120 -4.03 -5.82 10.62
N THR A 121 -4.51 -5.65 9.38
CA THR A 121 -3.66 -5.38 8.22
C THR A 121 -2.97 -4.02 8.34
N ALA A 122 -3.73 -2.97 8.72
CA ALA A 122 -3.20 -1.63 8.89
C ALA A 122 -2.08 -1.57 9.94
N ALA A 123 -2.22 -2.28 11.06
CA ALA A 123 -1.20 -2.35 12.09
C ALA A 123 0.10 -2.95 11.58
N VAL A 124 0.04 -4.07 10.84
CA VAL A 124 1.22 -4.72 10.25
C VAL A 124 1.85 -3.83 9.16
N ALA A 125 1.04 -3.24 8.29
CA ALA A 125 1.52 -2.38 7.21
C ALA A 125 2.22 -1.12 7.74
N VAL A 126 1.61 -0.44 8.73
CA VAL A 126 2.22 0.75 9.37
C VAL A 126 3.51 0.38 10.09
N PHE A 127 3.52 -0.73 10.84
CA PHE A 127 4.73 -1.20 11.51
C PHE A 127 5.85 -1.49 10.50
N ALA A 128 5.54 -2.19 9.40
CA ALA A 128 6.49 -2.52 8.35
C ALA A 128 7.05 -1.27 7.66
N LEU A 129 6.19 -0.28 7.36
CA LEU A 129 6.61 1.00 6.79
C LEU A 129 7.55 1.76 7.72
N VAL A 130 7.18 1.88 8.99
CA VAL A 130 7.98 2.65 9.97
C VAL A 130 9.32 1.95 10.22
N VAL A 131 9.31 0.65 10.50
CA VAL A 131 10.54 -0.12 10.77
C VAL A 131 11.43 -0.17 9.53
N GLY A 132 10.85 -0.44 8.35
CA GLY A 132 11.58 -0.47 7.09
C GLY A 132 12.20 0.90 6.74
N PHE A 133 11.46 2.00 6.93
CA PHE A 133 11.96 3.35 6.70
C PHE A 133 13.10 3.72 7.68
N VAL A 134 12.91 3.46 8.98
CA VAL A 134 13.92 3.76 10.00
C VAL A 134 15.19 2.93 9.76
N ALA A 135 15.05 1.65 9.45
CA ALA A 135 16.18 0.78 9.11
C ALA A 135 16.91 1.28 7.86
N ALA A 136 16.18 1.62 6.79
CA ALA A 136 16.76 2.17 5.56
C ALA A 136 17.53 3.46 5.82
N LEU A 137 16.97 4.37 6.62
CA LEU A 137 17.64 5.61 7.02
C LEU A 137 18.91 5.33 7.81
N ALA A 138 18.86 4.43 8.79
CA ALA A 138 20.01 4.06 9.61
C ALA A 138 21.15 3.45 8.78
N PHE A 139 20.83 2.48 7.90
CA PHE A 139 21.79 1.86 7.00
C PHE A 139 22.38 2.87 6.00
N THR A 140 21.57 3.79 5.46
CA THR A 140 22.03 4.82 4.53
C THR A 140 23.00 5.79 5.22
N VAL A 141 22.63 6.29 6.40
CA VAL A 141 23.51 7.19 7.16
C VAL A 141 24.81 6.47 7.52
N TRP A 142 24.73 5.22 7.97
CA TRP A 142 25.92 4.43 8.28
C TRP A 142 26.81 4.25 7.04
N ALA A 143 26.26 3.86 5.91
CA ALA A 143 26.99 3.73 4.65
C ALA A 143 27.66 5.05 4.22
N TYR A 144 26.96 6.18 4.39
CA TYR A 144 27.47 7.49 4.01
C TYR A 144 28.63 7.98 4.88
N VAL A 145 28.57 7.74 6.22
CA VAL A 145 29.62 8.16 7.15
C VAL A 145 30.76 7.15 7.32
N ALA A 146 30.60 5.93 6.83
CA ALA A 146 31.59 4.89 6.92
C ALA A 146 32.88 5.29 6.18
N ARG A 147 33.99 5.39 6.93
CA ARG A 147 35.31 5.79 6.38
C ARG A 147 36.01 4.64 5.62
N PRO A 148 36.08 3.38 6.17
CA PRO A 148 36.69 2.28 5.44
C PRO A 148 35.83 1.86 4.24
N ALA A 149 36.43 1.75 3.06
CA ALA A 149 35.72 1.38 1.82
C ALA A 149 35.05 -0.01 1.94
N TRP A 150 35.72 -0.98 2.59
CA TRP A 150 35.17 -2.31 2.81
C TRP A 150 33.89 -2.30 3.67
N MET A 151 33.85 -1.44 4.72
CA MET A 151 32.68 -1.30 5.60
C MET A 151 31.52 -0.67 4.83
N ARG A 152 31.78 0.35 4.00
CA ARG A 152 30.77 0.93 3.14
C ARG A 152 30.21 -0.11 2.18
N ALA A 153 31.07 -0.86 1.49
CA ALA A 153 30.64 -1.92 0.58
C ALA A 153 29.81 -2.99 1.30
N PHE A 154 30.22 -3.42 2.50
CA PHE A 154 29.46 -4.38 3.29
C PHE A 154 28.08 -3.86 3.68
N VAL A 155 27.99 -2.66 4.26
CA VAL A 155 26.72 -2.05 4.71
C VAL A 155 25.75 -1.82 3.54
N THR A 156 26.23 -1.48 2.35
CA THR A 156 25.38 -1.28 1.17
C THR A 156 24.85 -2.58 0.58
N GLN A 157 25.46 -3.72 0.86
CA GLN A 157 25.01 -5.04 0.37
C GLN A 157 23.95 -5.70 1.26
N ILE A 158 23.85 -5.31 2.54
CA ILE A 158 22.89 -5.95 3.47
C ILE A 158 21.43 -5.67 3.11
N PRO A 159 20.97 -4.40 2.94
CA PRO A 159 19.56 -4.13 2.71
C PRO A 159 18.97 -4.78 1.43
N PRO A 160 19.68 -4.86 0.29
CA PRO A 160 19.19 -5.55 -0.89
C PRO A 160 18.84 -7.02 -0.68
N LEU A 161 19.42 -7.70 0.32
CA LEU A 161 19.07 -9.08 0.68
C LEU A 161 17.60 -9.19 1.12
N GLY A 162 17.02 -8.11 1.66
CA GLY A 162 15.61 -8.09 2.03
C GLY A 162 14.64 -8.30 0.87
N ILE A 163 15.04 -7.97 -0.38
CA ILE A 163 14.23 -8.24 -1.58
C ILE A 163 14.55 -9.63 -2.15
N ALA A 164 15.78 -10.10 -1.99
CA ALA A 164 16.23 -11.36 -2.57
C ALA A 164 15.57 -12.58 -1.90
N ILE A 165 15.18 -12.46 -0.62
CA ILE A 165 14.55 -13.54 0.14
C ILE A 165 13.03 -13.40 0.02
N PRO A 166 12.30 -14.43 -0.45
CA PRO A 166 10.84 -14.41 -0.49
C PRO A 166 10.24 -14.16 0.90
N ALA A 167 9.23 -13.28 0.98
CA ALA A 167 8.63 -12.86 2.25
C ALA A 167 8.10 -14.03 3.09
N PHE A 168 7.50 -15.05 2.45
CA PHE A 168 7.02 -16.23 3.18
C PHE A 168 8.16 -16.99 3.86
N LEU A 169 9.32 -17.10 3.19
CA LEU A 169 10.50 -17.78 3.75
C LEU A 169 11.07 -16.98 4.93
N SER A 170 11.19 -15.67 4.79
CA SER A 170 11.59 -14.80 5.90
C SER A 170 10.65 -14.95 7.09
N GLY A 171 9.34 -15.01 6.86
CA GLY A 171 8.33 -15.23 7.90
C GLY A 171 8.50 -16.56 8.62
N LEU A 172 8.69 -17.65 7.88
CA LEU A 172 8.91 -18.98 8.45
C LEU A 172 10.21 -19.06 9.28
N VAL A 173 11.30 -18.44 8.80
CA VAL A 173 12.56 -18.36 9.56
C VAL A 173 12.38 -17.57 10.85
N LEU A 174 11.69 -16.41 10.79
CA LEU A 174 11.40 -15.60 11.97
C LEU A 174 10.54 -16.35 13.00
N ILE A 175 9.50 -17.08 12.55
CA ILE A 175 8.68 -17.94 13.41
C ILE A 175 9.55 -19.02 14.06
N SER A 176 10.34 -19.73 13.25
CA SER A 176 11.19 -20.83 13.75
C SER A 176 12.17 -20.36 14.82
N VAL A 177 12.85 -19.24 14.59
CA VAL A 177 13.88 -18.74 15.51
C VAL A 177 13.25 -18.03 16.72
N PHE A 178 12.38 -17.04 16.49
CA PHE A 178 11.95 -16.13 17.55
C PHE A 178 10.68 -16.60 18.27
N SER A 179 9.86 -17.45 17.66
CA SER A 179 8.69 -18.01 18.30
C SER A 179 8.98 -19.38 18.90
N PHE A 180 9.38 -20.35 18.08
CA PHE A 180 9.61 -21.71 18.56
C PHE A 180 10.96 -21.88 19.26
N GLY A 181 12.05 -21.25 18.78
CA GLY A 181 13.36 -21.37 19.38
C GLY A 181 13.52 -20.57 20.66
N LEU A 182 13.17 -19.29 20.63
CA LEU A 182 13.39 -18.34 21.74
C LEU A 182 12.14 -18.07 22.60
N GLY A 183 10.94 -18.34 22.07
CA GLY A 183 9.69 -18.07 22.78
C GLY A 183 9.37 -16.59 23.03
N TRP A 184 10.00 -15.67 22.25
CA TRP A 184 9.83 -14.22 22.47
C TRP A 184 8.53 -13.67 21.90
N PHE A 185 8.05 -14.23 20.82
CA PHE A 185 6.89 -13.75 20.07
C PHE A 185 5.94 -14.89 19.73
N PRO A 186 4.61 -14.63 19.63
CA PRO A 186 3.67 -15.64 19.19
C PRO A 186 3.90 -16.03 17.70
N ALA A 187 3.71 -17.32 17.38
CA ALA A 187 3.83 -17.81 16.01
C ALA A 187 2.66 -17.39 15.13
N SER A 188 1.49 -17.15 15.72
CA SER A 188 0.24 -16.90 14.98
C SER A 188 -0.74 -16.03 15.77
N GLY A 189 -1.76 -15.54 15.07
CA GLY A 189 -2.87 -14.82 15.69
C GLY A 189 -2.77 -13.29 15.67
N THR A 190 -3.77 -12.62 16.27
CA THR A 190 -3.95 -11.16 16.22
C THR A 190 -3.97 -10.50 17.61
N ASN A 191 -3.55 -11.21 18.65
CA ASN A 191 -3.66 -10.75 20.02
C ASN A 191 -2.54 -9.77 20.41
N GLY A 192 -2.91 -8.50 20.52
CA GLY A 192 -2.02 -7.45 21.01
C GLY A 192 -0.87 -7.07 20.07
N PHE A 193 -0.11 -6.06 20.49
CA PHE A 193 1.00 -5.50 19.67
C PHE A 193 2.11 -6.50 19.40
N VAL A 194 2.38 -7.43 20.34
CA VAL A 194 3.46 -8.42 20.20
C VAL A 194 3.25 -9.32 18.98
N SER A 195 1.98 -9.61 18.63
CA SER A 195 1.65 -10.40 17.44
C SER A 195 1.87 -9.65 16.10
N VAL A 196 2.07 -8.33 16.13
CA VAL A 196 2.38 -7.50 14.94
C VAL A 196 3.85 -7.56 14.58
N VAL A 197 4.73 -7.85 15.56
CA VAL A 197 6.19 -7.66 15.41
C VAL A 197 6.78 -8.56 14.32
N LEU A 198 6.61 -9.88 14.41
CA LEU A 198 7.19 -10.80 13.42
C LEU A 198 6.62 -10.60 12.01
N PRO A 199 5.28 -10.52 11.81
CA PRO A 199 4.70 -10.21 10.49
C PRO A 199 5.19 -8.87 9.95
N GLY A 200 5.24 -7.86 10.83
CA GLY A 200 5.71 -6.52 10.47
C GLY A 200 7.18 -6.48 10.07
N ILE A 201 8.08 -7.19 10.79
CA ILE A 201 9.49 -7.34 10.40
C ILE A 201 9.59 -8.07 9.06
N THR A 202 8.81 -9.14 8.86
CA THR A 202 8.78 -9.87 7.59
C THR A 202 8.53 -8.96 6.39
N LEU A 203 7.55 -8.06 6.49
CA LEU A 203 7.26 -7.07 5.45
C LEU A 203 8.24 -5.89 5.45
N ALA A 204 8.83 -5.55 6.60
CA ALA A 204 9.82 -4.48 6.69
C ALA A 204 11.12 -4.80 5.95
N LEU A 205 11.49 -6.07 5.80
CA LEU A 205 12.71 -6.47 5.08
C LEU A 205 12.70 -5.99 3.61
N PRO A 206 11.74 -6.40 2.75
CA PRO A 206 11.69 -5.92 1.36
C PRO A 206 11.36 -4.42 1.28
N THR A 207 10.47 -3.93 2.13
CA THR A 207 10.10 -2.51 2.19
C THR A 207 11.31 -1.63 2.51
N GLY A 208 12.07 -1.99 3.53
CA GLY A 208 13.30 -1.29 3.93
C GLY A 208 14.39 -1.36 2.88
N ALA A 209 14.50 -2.48 2.17
CA ALA A 209 15.45 -2.63 1.07
C ALA A 209 15.15 -1.66 -0.08
N ILE A 210 13.87 -1.50 -0.46
CA ILE A 210 13.45 -0.54 -1.49
C ILE A 210 13.70 0.90 -1.03
N PHE A 211 13.33 1.24 0.22
CA PHE A 211 13.64 2.55 0.79
C PHE A 211 15.14 2.83 0.80
N PHE A 212 15.96 1.84 1.18
CA PHE A 212 17.41 1.98 1.19
C PHE A 212 17.97 2.28 -0.20
N GLN A 213 17.53 1.57 -1.25
CA GLN A 213 18.00 1.79 -2.61
C GLN A 213 17.77 3.25 -3.05
N VAL A 214 16.56 3.77 -2.87
CA VAL A 214 16.21 5.13 -3.27
C VAL A 214 16.90 6.16 -2.38
N PHE A 215 16.90 5.91 -1.07
CA PHE A 215 17.43 6.86 -0.10
C PHE A 215 18.95 6.97 -0.19
N SER A 216 19.65 5.84 -0.35
CA SER A 216 21.11 5.84 -0.49
C SER A 216 21.55 6.56 -1.76
N ALA A 217 20.90 6.31 -2.90
CA ALA A 217 21.19 7.03 -4.14
C ALA A 217 21.02 8.55 -3.94
N ALA A 218 19.88 8.99 -3.39
CA ALA A 218 19.62 10.40 -3.14
C ALA A 218 20.61 11.06 -2.14
N VAL A 219 21.03 10.31 -1.11
CA VAL A 219 22.02 10.81 -0.13
C VAL A 219 23.40 10.94 -0.74
N PHE A 220 23.85 9.96 -1.54
CA PHE A 220 25.16 10.05 -2.21
C PHE A 220 25.18 11.17 -3.25
N ASP A 221 24.11 11.32 -4.04
CA ASP A 221 23.98 12.43 -5.02
C ASP A 221 23.97 13.80 -4.33
N ALA A 222 23.19 13.95 -3.26
CA ALA A 222 23.17 15.19 -2.48
C ALA A 222 24.53 15.46 -1.84
N GLY A 223 25.23 14.43 -1.37
CA GLY A 223 26.56 14.53 -0.79
C GLY A 223 27.64 15.00 -1.76
N ALA A 224 27.50 14.70 -3.06
CA ALA A 224 28.38 15.15 -4.12
C ALA A 224 28.07 16.57 -4.64
N SER A 225 27.01 17.20 -4.14
CA SER A 225 26.54 18.50 -4.65
C SER A 225 27.44 19.68 -4.20
N PRO A 226 27.58 20.76 -5.03
CA PRO A 226 28.42 21.93 -4.72
C PRO A 226 28.10 22.62 -3.39
N PHE A 227 26.85 22.58 -2.95
CA PHE A 227 26.46 23.20 -1.67
C PHE A 227 27.07 22.48 -0.45
N VAL A 228 27.34 21.16 -0.56
CA VAL A 228 28.03 20.39 0.49
C VAL A 228 29.49 20.78 0.55
N PHE A 229 30.15 20.96 -0.61
CA PHE A 229 31.51 21.48 -0.66
C PHE A 229 31.61 22.85 0.01
N THR A 230 30.70 23.78 -0.30
CA THR A 230 30.63 25.11 0.31
C THR A 230 30.43 25.04 1.84
N ALA A 231 29.56 24.13 2.31
CA ALA A 231 29.31 23.93 3.74
C ALA A 231 30.56 23.44 4.47
N ASN A 232 31.31 22.51 3.88
CA ASN A 232 32.56 22.00 4.41
C ASN A 232 33.66 23.10 4.41
N ALA A 233 33.76 23.92 3.33
CA ALA A 233 34.68 25.02 3.25
C ALA A 233 34.43 26.12 4.30
N LYS A 234 33.17 26.27 4.75
CA LYS A 234 32.78 27.14 5.87
C LYS A 234 33.08 26.54 7.25
N GLY A 235 33.70 25.38 7.34
CA GLY A 235 34.07 24.72 8.60
C GLY A 235 32.91 24.09 9.37
N LEU A 236 31.75 23.84 8.74
CA LEU A 236 30.62 23.19 9.42
C LEU A 236 30.99 21.78 9.82
N ALA A 237 30.57 21.37 11.02
CA ALA A 237 30.77 19.99 11.49
C ALA A 237 30.07 18.97 10.56
N GLN A 238 30.74 17.87 10.28
CA GLN A 238 30.25 16.79 9.40
C GLN A 238 28.81 16.36 9.74
N ARG A 239 28.48 16.24 11.03
CA ARG A 239 27.12 15.92 11.49
C ARG A 239 26.09 16.94 11.01
N THR A 240 26.42 18.24 11.09
CA THR A 240 25.54 19.33 10.65
C THR A 240 25.35 19.29 9.14
N VAL A 241 26.41 19.04 8.37
CA VAL A 241 26.36 18.89 6.91
C VAL A 241 25.44 17.73 6.54
N VAL A 242 25.64 16.56 7.15
CA VAL A 242 24.83 15.37 6.87
C VAL A 242 23.36 15.62 7.20
N VAL A 243 23.03 16.02 8.43
CA VAL A 243 21.63 16.10 8.89
C VAL A 243 20.89 17.27 8.24
N ARG A 244 21.51 18.45 8.16
CA ARG A 244 20.81 19.67 7.76
C ARG A 244 20.85 19.93 6.26
N HIS A 245 21.87 19.45 5.56
CA HIS A 245 22.06 19.71 4.13
C HIS A 245 21.83 18.48 3.27
N VAL A 246 22.46 17.33 3.59
CA VAL A 246 22.36 16.13 2.76
C VAL A 246 21.02 15.44 2.95
N LEU A 247 20.69 15.02 4.18
CA LEU A 247 19.46 14.25 4.44
C LEU A 247 18.19 15.02 4.09
N ARG A 248 18.14 16.32 4.41
CA ARG A 248 16.97 17.14 4.08
C ARG A 248 16.65 17.15 2.58
N ASN A 249 17.66 17.20 1.73
CA ASN A 249 17.46 17.17 0.28
C ASN A 249 17.17 15.76 -0.24
N ALA A 250 17.75 14.73 0.38
CA ALA A 250 17.55 13.33 0.03
C ALA A 250 16.18 12.76 0.45
N LEU A 251 15.49 13.40 1.40
CA LEU A 251 14.14 12.98 1.83
C LEU A 251 13.05 13.23 0.77
N LEU A 252 13.23 14.20 -0.12
CA LEU A 252 12.21 14.55 -1.11
C LEU A 252 11.81 13.39 -2.03
N PRO A 253 12.75 12.62 -2.66
CA PRO A 253 12.39 11.44 -3.46
C PRO A 253 11.71 10.34 -2.65
N SER A 254 12.00 10.25 -1.35
CA SER A 254 11.47 9.18 -0.48
C SER A 254 9.97 9.28 -0.25
N ILE A 255 9.39 10.49 -0.32
CA ILE A 255 7.95 10.70 -0.17
C ILE A 255 7.17 10.00 -1.29
N THR A 256 7.67 10.05 -2.52
CA THR A 256 7.06 9.36 -3.66
C THR A 256 7.05 7.85 -3.48
N ILE A 257 8.14 7.29 -2.92
CA ILE A 257 8.26 5.86 -2.68
C ILE A 257 7.30 5.36 -1.61
N ILE A 258 6.95 6.17 -0.61
CA ILE A 258 5.95 5.80 0.40
C ILE A 258 4.62 5.41 -0.26
N GLY A 259 4.15 6.20 -1.25
CA GLY A 259 2.93 5.88 -1.98
C GLY A 259 3.00 4.52 -2.71
N LEU A 260 4.12 4.24 -3.38
CA LEU A 260 4.34 2.96 -4.06
C LEU A 260 4.40 1.78 -3.08
N GLN A 261 5.02 1.98 -1.91
CA GLN A 261 5.15 0.94 -0.88
C GLN A 261 3.82 0.54 -0.26
N ILE A 262 2.84 1.43 -0.18
CA ILE A 262 1.51 1.09 0.30
C ILE A 262 0.81 0.12 -0.68
N GLY A 263 0.96 0.34 -1.99
CA GLY A 263 0.48 -0.61 -2.99
C GLY A 263 1.17 -1.97 -2.89
N TYR A 264 2.49 -2.00 -2.69
CA TYR A 264 3.26 -3.22 -2.48
C TYR A 264 2.80 -3.97 -1.23
N LEU A 265 2.60 -3.26 -0.12
CA LEU A 265 2.15 -3.85 1.14
C LEU A 265 0.75 -4.45 1.03
N ALA A 266 -0.16 -3.85 0.27
CA ALA A 266 -1.50 -4.40 0.06
C ALA A 266 -1.47 -5.82 -0.52
N GLY A 267 -0.55 -6.11 -1.46
CA GLY A 267 -0.34 -7.48 -1.97
C GLY A 267 0.48 -8.37 -1.02
N GLY A 268 1.53 -7.82 -0.42
CA GLY A 268 2.45 -8.54 0.46
C GLY A 268 1.79 -9.02 1.76
N THR A 269 0.82 -8.27 2.29
CA THR A 269 0.09 -8.66 3.49
C THR A 269 -0.66 -9.97 3.33
N ALA A 270 -1.20 -10.29 2.14
CA ALA A 270 -1.92 -11.53 1.90
C ALA A 270 -1.07 -12.78 2.22
N VAL A 271 0.17 -12.78 1.75
CA VAL A 271 1.10 -13.88 2.01
C VAL A 271 1.50 -13.95 3.48
N VAL A 272 1.85 -12.80 4.06
CA VAL A 272 2.34 -12.75 5.44
C VAL A 272 1.22 -13.06 6.45
N GLU A 273 0.02 -12.53 6.24
CA GLU A 273 -1.12 -12.83 7.10
C GLU A 273 -1.53 -14.30 7.05
N THR A 274 -1.41 -14.94 5.89
CA THR A 274 -1.63 -16.39 5.76
C THR A 274 -0.58 -17.18 6.53
N VAL A 275 0.71 -16.86 6.40
CA VAL A 275 1.81 -17.53 7.10
C VAL A 275 1.67 -17.41 8.63
N PHE A 276 1.32 -16.23 9.12
CA PHE A 276 1.16 -15.96 10.55
C PHE A 276 -0.28 -16.22 11.06
N SER A 277 -1.15 -16.79 10.24
CA SER A 277 -2.58 -17.05 10.56
C SER A 277 -3.28 -15.85 11.20
N ARG A 278 -3.07 -14.66 10.61
CA ARG A 278 -3.67 -13.40 11.08
C ARG A 278 -5.01 -13.14 10.39
N ASP A 279 -5.97 -12.64 11.16
CA ASP A 279 -7.29 -12.27 10.64
C ASP A 279 -7.25 -10.86 10.04
N GLY A 280 -6.57 -10.71 8.89
CA GLY A 280 -6.44 -9.46 8.15
C GLY A 280 -7.11 -9.51 6.77
N ILE A 281 -7.04 -8.38 6.07
CA ILE A 281 -7.63 -8.20 4.72
C ILE A 281 -6.99 -9.16 3.70
N GLY A 282 -5.68 -9.37 3.80
CA GLY A 282 -4.97 -10.25 2.87
C GLY A 282 -5.45 -11.70 2.99
N ARG A 283 -5.52 -12.23 4.23
CA ARG A 283 -6.04 -13.58 4.48
C ARG A 283 -7.51 -13.68 4.10
N LEU A 284 -8.33 -12.69 4.48
CA LEU A 284 -9.74 -12.62 4.10
C LEU A 284 -9.90 -12.73 2.56
N THR A 285 -9.00 -12.07 1.80
CA THR A 285 -9.01 -12.15 0.33
C THR A 285 -8.69 -13.56 -0.17
N VAL A 286 -7.65 -14.18 0.38
CA VAL A 286 -7.26 -15.55 0.00
C VAL A 286 -8.39 -16.53 0.29
N ASP A 287 -8.95 -16.48 1.49
CA ASP A 287 -10.06 -17.36 1.91
C ASP A 287 -11.31 -17.14 1.02
N ALA A 288 -11.63 -15.88 0.69
CA ALA A 288 -12.75 -15.55 -0.19
C ALA A 288 -12.56 -16.03 -1.63
N VAL A 289 -11.33 -15.94 -2.18
CA VAL A 289 -11.02 -16.45 -3.51
C VAL A 289 -11.14 -17.97 -3.55
N LEU A 290 -10.62 -18.68 -2.56
CA LEU A 290 -10.72 -20.13 -2.44
C LEU A 290 -12.18 -20.58 -2.28
N ALA A 291 -12.99 -19.83 -1.52
CA ALA A 291 -14.41 -20.06 -1.32
C ALA A 291 -15.29 -19.58 -2.50
N ARG A 292 -14.69 -18.91 -3.51
CA ARG A 292 -15.41 -18.25 -4.63
C ARG A 292 -16.45 -17.24 -4.15
N ASP A 293 -16.17 -16.56 -3.06
CA ASP A 293 -17.06 -15.54 -2.50
C ASP A 293 -16.91 -14.22 -3.25
N VAL A 294 -17.68 -14.08 -4.33
CA VAL A 294 -17.63 -12.93 -5.25
C VAL A 294 -17.78 -11.62 -4.49
N ASN A 295 -18.76 -11.54 -3.56
CA ASN A 295 -19.07 -10.31 -2.85
C ASN A 295 -17.92 -9.88 -1.94
N VAL A 296 -17.30 -10.80 -1.21
CA VAL A 296 -16.14 -10.50 -0.36
C VAL A 296 -14.95 -10.08 -1.20
N VAL A 297 -14.64 -10.78 -2.30
CA VAL A 297 -13.51 -10.42 -3.17
C VAL A 297 -13.69 -9.02 -3.74
N LEU A 298 -14.87 -8.70 -4.29
CA LEU A 298 -15.15 -7.39 -4.86
C LEU A 298 -15.13 -6.29 -3.79
N GLY A 299 -15.72 -6.55 -2.62
CA GLY A 299 -15.72 -5.62 -1.50
C GLY A 299 -14.31 -5.29 -1.02
N VAL A 300 -13.46 -6.31 -0.82
CA VAL A 300 -12.06 -6.11 -0.41
C VAL A 300 -11.28 -5.34 -1.47
N VAL A 301 -11.39 -5.71 -2.74
CA VAL A 301 -10.68 -5.05 -3.84
C VAL A 301 -11.02 -3.57 -3.91
N VAL A 302 -12.30 -3.22 -3.79
CA VAL A 302 -12.76 -1.81 -3.81
C VAL A 302 -12.23 -1.05 -2.60
N VAL A 303 -12.30 -1.63 -1.40
CA VAL A 303 -11.79 -0.97 -0.17
C VAL A 303 -10.28 -0.75 -0.27
N VAL A 304 -9.51 -1.76 -0.68
CA VAL A 304 -8.05 -1.65 -0.84
C VAL A 304 -7.70 -0.61 -1.91
N ALA A 305 -8.38 -0.63 -3.07
CA ALA A 305 -8.18 0.38 -4.12
C ALA A 305 -8.53 1.80 -3.65
N THR A 306 -9.59 1.94 -2.85
CA THR A 306 -9.99 3.22 -2.27
C THR A 306 -8.94 3.74 -1.27
N VAL A 307 -8.46 2.89 -0.36
CA VAL A 307 -7.38 3.24 0.58
C VAL A 307 -6.12 3.65 -0.17
N TYR A 308 -5.72 2.86 -1.18
CA TYR A 308 -4.57 3.19 -2.02
C TYR A 308 -4.74 4.55 -2.73
N ALA A 309 -5.92 4.81 -3.29
CA ALA A 309 -6.24 6.07 -3.95
C ALA A 309 -6.18 7.27 -2.99
N ILE A 310 -6.75 7.13 -1.78
CA ILE A 310 -6.70 8.17 -0.74
C ILE A 310 -5.25 8.45 -0.32
N VAL A 311 -4.46 7.40 -0.07
CA VAL A 311 -3.07 7.58 0.35
C VAL A 311 -2.24 8.21 -0.78
N THR A 312 -2.42 7.79 -2.02
CA THR A 312 -1.75 8.38 -3.18
C THR A 312 -2.09 9.87 -3.30
N LEU A 313 -3.37 10.23 -3.12
CA LEU A 313 -3.81 11.62 -3.14
C LEU A 313 -3.18 12.46 -2.01
N ILE A 314 -3.05 11.89 -0.81
CA ILE A 314 -2.37 12.53 0.33
C ILE A 314 -0.89 12.73 0.02
N VAL A 315 -0.20 11.71 -0.48
CA VAL A 315 1.23 11.77 -0.85
C VAL A 315 1.48 12.81 -1.95
N ASP A 316 0.65 12.82 -2.99
CA ASP A 316 0.71 13.80 -4.07
C ASP A 316 0.46 15.23 -3.55
N GLY A 317 -0.47 15.39 -2.63
CA GLY A 317 -0.74 16.66 -1.96
C GLY A 317 0.44 17.16 -1.12
N LEU A 318 1.05 16.27 -0.34
CA LEU A 318 2.25 16.57 0.45
C LEU A 318 3.42 16.97 -0.44
N TYR A 319 3.62 16.25 -1.57
CA TYR A 319 4.67 16.59 -2.53
C TYR A 319 4.49 18.00 -3.09
N GLY A 320 3.26 18.39 -3.45
CA GLY A 320 2.93 19.74 -3.93
C GLY A 320 3.18 20.86 -2.89
N VAL A 321 3.15 20.52 -1.59
CA VAL A 321 3.45 21.46 -0.51
C VAL A 321 4.95 21.55 -0.24
N ILE A 322 5.67 20.42 -0.28
CA ILE A 322 7.08 20.32 0.11
C ILE A 322 8.02 20.79 -1.01
N ASP A 323 7.68 20.54 -2.28
CA ASP A 323 8.47 21.02 -3.42
C ASP A 323 7.82 22.21 -4.14
N PRO A 324 8.20 23.46 -3.79
CA PRO A 324 7.67 24.66 -4.45
C PRO A 324 8.07 24.76 -5.93
N ARG A 325 9.03 23.99 -6.42
CA ARG A 325 9.46 23.99 -7.83
C ARG A 325 8.40 23.35 -8.74
N THR A 326 7.60 22.45 -8.23
CA THR A 326 6.46 21.87 -8.96
C THR A 326 5.34 22.88 -9.18
N ARG A 327 5.19 23.88 -8.28
CA ARG A 327 4.23 24.99 -8.42
C ARG A 327 4.53 25.86 -9.65
N THR A 328 5.79 26.14 -9.95
CA THR A 328 6.18 26.99 -11.08
C THR A 328 5.97 26.32 -12.44
N ARG A 329 6.08 25.00 -12.55
CA ARG A 329 5.76 24.25 -13.79
C ARG A 329 4.25 24.26 -14.11
N LEU A 330 3.39 24.29 -13.11
CA LEU A 330 1.93 24.40 -13.29
C LEU A 330 1.49 25.81 -13.74
N VAL A 331 2.23 26.86 -13.35
CA VAL A 331 1.95 28.24 -13.71
C VAL A 331 2.67 28.67 -15.00
N GLY A 332 3.86 28.13 -15.29
CA GLY A 332 4.74 28.56 -16.38
C GLY A 332 4.39 28.03 -17.77
N ARG A 333 3.52 27.04 -17.92
CA ARG A 333 3.17 26.44 -19.24
C ARG A 333 2.27 27.35 -20.10
N LYS A 334 1.91 28.53 -19.63
CA LYS A 334 1.15 29.55 -20.40
C LYS A 334 1.99 30.64 -21.07
N ALA A 335 3.30 30.73 -20.81
CA ALA A 335 4.14 31.78 -21.35
C ALA A 335 4.86 31.42 -22.65
N GLY A 336 4.77 30.15 -23.12
CA GLY A 336 5.48 29.67 -24.31
C GLY A 336 4.59 29.35 -25.54
N ALA A 337 3.29 29.70 -25.49
CA ALA A 337 2.37 29.49 -26.61
C ALA A 337 1.73 30.84 -27.02
N ARG A 338 2.57 31.74 -27.48
CA ARG A 338 2.17 32.87 -28.33
C ARG A 338 3.28 33.13 -29.32
#